data_f0251d65cbcf89c5a422cda652707060
#
_entry.id   f0251d65cbcf89c5a422cda652707060
#
_cell.length_a   1.000
_cell.length_b   1.000
_cell.length_c   1.000
_cell.angle_alpha   90.00
_cell.angle_beta   90.00
_cell.angle_gamma   90.00
#
_symmetry.space_group_name_H-M   'P 1'
#
loop_
_entity.id
_entity.type
_entity.pdbx_description
1 polymer ?
#
loop_
_entity_poly.entity_id
_entity_poly.type
_entity_poly.pdbx_seq_one_letter_code
_entity_poly.pdbx_strand_id
1 'polypeptide(L)'
;MKKIVLLMSVAVSSGVLFSNVFNSIVIGAATDSNIPNSVIAGKEYFKFINPGDFFKIFSPASQFLTLLSLIIFWKSCKKVRLLLGIALLCHITSDILAFTYFHPRTDMMNSDPIPDSETLKRLSSEWNVMNWVRSCILLIGVILSFLAVDKIYTSKNLV
;
A
#
# COMPACT_ATOMS: atom_id res chain seq x y z
N MET A 1 11.50 21.38 -11.52
CA MET A 1 11.55 20.77 -10.17
C MET A 1 10.14 20.42 -9.61
N LYS A 2 9.18 21.36 -9.48
CA LYS A 2 7.85 21.09 -8.87
C LYS A 2 7.11 19.89 -9.47
N LYS A 3 7.09 19.77 -10.81
CA LYS A 3 6.43 18.65 -11.52
C LYS A 3 7.11 17.30 -11.27
N ILE A 4 8.43 17.28 -11.13
CA ILE A 4 9.20 16.06 -10.87
C ILE A 4 8.78 15.44 -9.53
N VAL A 5 8.64 16.24 -8.48
CA VAL A 5 8.20 15.76 -7.16
C VAL A 5 6.83 15.08 -7.26
N LEU A 6 5.88 15.70 -7.98
CA LEU A 6 4.56 15.10 -8.18
C LEU A 6 4.62 13.79 -8.97
N LEU A 7 5.43 13.74 -10.03
CA LEU A 7 5.59 12.51 -10.83
C LEU A 7 6.28 11.40 -10.01
N MET A 8 7.27 11.76 -9.18
CA MET A 8 7.89 10.81 -8.24
C MET A 8 6.89 10.30 -7.20
N SER A 9 6.02 11.18 -6.67
CA SER A 9 4.94 10.77 -5.78
C SER A 9 4.06 9.70 -6.43
N VAL A 10 3.61 9.94 -7.68
CA VAL A 10 2.80 8.97 -8.43
C VAL A 10 3.57 7.67 -8.67
N ALA A 11 4.83 7.73 -9.10
CA ALA A 11 5.64 6.56 -9.38
C ALA A 11 5.83 5.68 -8.13
N VAL A 12 6.21 6.29 -7.00
CA VAL A 12 6.40 5.55 -5.73
C VAL A 12 5.09 4.97 -5.23
N SER A 13 3.99 5.75 -5.26
CA SER A 13 2.67 5.26 -4.86
C SER A 13 2.18 4.10 -5.73
N SER A 14 2.45 4.14 -7.04
CA SER A 14 2.16 3.02 -7.95
C SER A 14 3.00 1.78 -7.59
N GLY A 15 4.28 1.96 -7.26
CA GLY A 15 5.14 0.87 -6.80
C GLY A 15 4.59 0.20 -5.53
N VAL A 16 4.14 1.00 -4.55
CA VAL A 16 3.50 0.49 -3.32
C VAL A 16 2.22 -0.29 -3.64
N LEU A 17 1.37 0.22 -4.53
CA LEU A 17 0.16 -0.47 -4.99
C LEU A 17 0.50 -1.81 -5.65
N PHE A 18 1.41 -1.84 -6.62
CA PHE A 18 1.76 -3.08 -7.33
C PHE A 18 2.40 -4.11 -6.41
N SER A 19 3.25 -3.69 -5.47
CA SER A 19 3.80 -4.58 -4.44
C SER A 19 2.71 -5.17 -3.55
N ASN A 20 1.69 -4.38 -3.21
CA ASN A 20 0.55 -4.86 -2.41
C ASN A 20 -0.30 -5.88 -3.19
N VAL A 21 -0.56 -5.62 -4.47
CA VAL A 21 -1.27 -6.57 -5.37
C VAL A 21 -0.45 -7.85 -5.56
N PHE A 22 0.86 -7.74 -5.75
CA PHE A 22 1.76 -8.89 -5.80
C PHE A 22 1.66 -9.76 -4.54
N ASN A 23 1.62 -9.15 -3.37
CA ASN A 23 1.43 -9.88 -2.11
C ASN A 23 0.12 -10.67 -2.09
N SER A 24 -0.99 -10.13 -2.61
CA SER A 24 -2.26 -10.88 -2.69
C SER A 24 -2.19 -12.02 -3.68
N ILE A 25 -1.67 -11.77 -4.89
CA ILE A 25 -1.71 -12.74 -5.99
C ILE A 25 -0.68 -13.87 -5.80
N VAL A 26 0.51 -13.54 -5.30
CA VAL A 26 1.62 -14.48 -5.24
C VAL A 26 1.83 -15.01 -3.83
N ILE A 27 2.06 -14.12 -2.87
CA ILE A 27 2.39 -14.52 -1.50
C ILE A 27 1.16 -15.12 -0.80
N GLY A 28 0.00 -14.48 -0.92
CA GLY A 28 -1.26 -15.00 -0.37
C GLY A 28 -1.61 -16.38 -0.94
N ALA A 29 -1.58 -16.52 -2.26
CA ALA A 29 -1.85 -17.81 -2.91
C ALA A 29 -0.82 -18.90 -2.52
N ALA A 30 0.46 -18.55 -2.43
CA ALA A 30 1.50 -19.46 -1.97
C ALA A 30 1.27 -19.90 -0.51
N THR A 31 0.87 -18.97 0.36
CA THR A 31 0.54 -19.26 1.77
C THR A 31 -0.66 -20.20 1.88
N ASP A 32 -1.70 -20.00 1.08
CA ASP A 32 -2.92 -20.83 1.11
C ASP A 32 -2.75 -22.21 0.48
N SER A 33 -1.66 -22.47 -0.26
CA SER A 33 -1.50 -23.66 -1.10
C SER A 33 -1.41 -24.98 -0.31
N ASN A 34 -0.80 -24.99 0.87
CA ASN A 34 -0.57 -26.23 1.66
C ASN A 34 -0.40 -25.92 3.16
N ILE A 35 -1.43 -25.35 3.81
CA ILE A 35 -1.41 -25.06 5.26
C ILE A 35 -1.43 -26.38 6.07
N PRO A 36 -0.58 -26.52 7.10
CA PRO A 36 0.28 -25.50 7.72
C PRO A 36 1.69 -25.40 7.10
N ASN A 37 2.09 -26.32 6.22
CA ASN A 37 3.47 -26.42 5.74
C ASN A 37 3.93 -25.16 4.98
N SER A 38 3.03 -24.54 4.19
CA SER A 38 3.32 -23.29 3.47
C SER A 38 3.60 -22.12 4.41
N VAL A 39 2.88 -22.03 5.53
CA VAL A 39 3.11 -21.01 6.57
C VAL A 39 4.46 -21.23 7.24
N ILE A 40 4.79 -22.47 7.60
CA ILE A 40 6.09 -22.82 8.21
C ILE A 40 7.24 -22.48 7.25
N ALA A 41 7.11 -22.88 5.99
CA ALA A 41 8.12 -22.56 4.96
C ALA A 41 8.24 -21.05 4.75
N GLY A 42 7.13 -20.32 4.73
CA GLY A 42 7.11 -18.86 4.63
C GLY A 42 7.80 -18.18 5.82
N LYS A 43 7.54 -18.64 7.05
CA LYS A 43 8.19 -18.15 8.27
C LYS A 43 9.71 -18.30 8.19
N GLU A 44 10.21 -19.44 7.75
CA GLU A 44 11.65 -19.66 7.57
C GLU A 44 12.24 -18.82 6.43
N TYR A 45 11.55 -18.75 5.29
CA TYR A 45 12.01 -17.99 4.12
C TYR A 45 12.12 -16.49 4.42
N PHE A 46 11.12 -15.92 5.12
CA PHE A 46 11.07 -14.50 5.44
C PHE A 46 11.68 -14.14 6.80
N LYS A 47 12.47 -15.02 7.39
CA LYS A 47 13.06 -14.83 8.73
C LYS A 47 13.90 -13.57 8.87
N PHE A 48 14.65 -13.21 7.84
CA PHE A 48 15.58 -12.07 7.88
C PHE A 48 15.06 -10.83 7.15
N ILE A 49 14.35 -11.02 6.04
CA ILE A 49 13.78 -9.95 5.23
C ILE A 49 12.40 -10.42 4.76
N ASN A 50 11.39 -9.61 5.00
CA ASN A 50 10.01 -9.93 4.65
C ASN A 50 9.38 -8.80 3.79
N PRO A 51 8.26 -9.07 3.10
CA PRO A 51 7.58 -8.07 2.28
C PRO A 51 7.21 -6.78 3.05
N GLY A 52 6.99 -6.88 4.36
CA GLY A 52 6.72 -5.73 5.22
C GLY A 52 7.88 -4.73 5.27
N ASP A 53 9.14 -5.20 5.10
CA ASP A 53 10.31 -4.31 5.13
C ASP A 53 10.32 -3.36 3.92
N PHE A 54 9.81 -3.80 2.76
CA PHE A 54 9.56 -2.91 1.63
C PHE A 54 8.59 -1.78 2.01
N PHE A 55 7.48 -2.12 2.65
CA PHE A 55 6.46 -1.13 3.01
C PHE A 55 6.92 -0.16 4.10
N LYS A 56 7.80 -0.57 5.03
CA LYS A 56 8.41 0.32 6.04
C LYS A 56 9.18 1.48 5.42
N ILE A 57 9.70 1.32 4.20
CA ILE A 57 10.47 2.34 3.49
C ILE A 57 9.57 3.10 2.50
N PHE A 58 8.88 2.37 1.63
CA PHE A 58 8.20 2.97 0.48
C PHE A 58 6.82 3.56 0.80
N SER A 59 6.11 3.07 1.83
CA SER A 59 4.86 3.69 2.26
C SER A 59 5.08 5.10 2.84
N PRO A 60 5.97 5.31 3.82
CA PRO A 60 6.29 6.65 4.30
C PRO A 60 6.85 7.55 3.19
N ALA A 61 7.68 7.02 2.28
CA ALA A 61 8.20 7.79 1.15
C ALA A 61 7.08 8.27 0.22
N SER A 62 6.08 7.43 -0.08
CA SER A 62 4.92 7.81 -0.89
C SER A 62 4.08 8.91 -0.21
N GLN A 63 3.85 8.79 1.10
CA GLN A 63 3.13 9.79 1.89
C GLN A 63 3.88 11.12 1.92
N PHE A 64 5.18 11.07 2.19
CA PHE A 64 6.03 12.28 2.20
C PHE A 64 6.01 12.99 0.86
N LEU A 65 6.20 12.27 -0.25
CA LEU A 65 6.17 12.85 -1.60
C LEU A 65 4.78 13.40 -1.95
N THR A 66 3.70 12.75 -1.53
CA THR A 66 2.33 13.22 -1.75
C THR A 66 2.05 14.48 -0.93
N LEU A 67 2.47 14.52 0.33
CA LEU A 67 2.37 15.69 1.20
C LEU A 67 3.20 16.87 0.63
N LEU A 68 4.44 16.60 0.23
CA LEU A 68 5.29 17.61 -0.39
C LEU A 68 4.68 18.15 -1.68
N SER A 69 4.07 17.30 -2.50
CA SER A 69 3.33 17.70 -3.69
C SER A 69 2.13 18.58 -3.33
N LEU A 70 1.36 18.22 -2.31
CA LEU A 70 0.24 19.02 -1.80
C LEU A 70 0.69 20.42 -1.36
N ILE A 71 1.80 20.52 -0.63
CA ILE A 71 2.37 21.80 -0.19
C ILE A 71 2.85 22.63 -1.39
N ILE A 72 3.60 22.04 -2.31
CA ILE A 72 4.13 22.73 -3.50
C ILE A 72 3.01 23.29 -4.37
N PHE A 73 1.91 22.54 -4.52
CA PHE A 73 0.75 22.92 -5.33
C PHE A 73 -0.39 23.55 -4.51
N TRP A 74 -0.14 23.94 -3.26
CA TRP A 74 -1.17 24.53 -2.39
C TRP A 74 -1.84 25.76 -2.99
N LYS A 75 -1.07 26.59 -3.70
CA LYS A 75 -1.57 27.80 -4.39
C LYS A 75 -2.23 27.52 -5.74
N SER A 76 -2.31 26.24 -6.16
CA SER A 76 -3.03 25.83 -7.35
C SER A 76 -4.56 25.83 -7.12
N CYS A 77 -5.33 25.45 -8.14
CA CYS A 77 -6.79 25.42 -8.04
C CYS A 77 -7.26 24.46 -6.91
N LYS A 78 -8.43 24.77 -6.33
CA LYS A 78 -9.04 23.99 -5.23
C LYS A 78 -9.12 22.49 -5.56
N LYS A 79 -9.39 22.14 -6.82
CA LYS A 79 -9.52 20.75 -7.27
C LYS A 79 -8.21 19.98 -7.10
N VAL A 80 -7.05 20.55 -7.44
CA VAL A 80 -5.74 19.90 -7.28
C VAL A 80 -5.45 19.62 -5.80
N ARG A 81 -5.71 20.59 -4.92
CA ARG A 81 -5.54 20.41 -3.47
C ARG A 81 -6.42 19.28 -2.93
N LEU A 82 -7.68 19.23 -3.36
CA LEU A 82 -8.62 18.19 -2.93
C LEU A 82 -8.15 16.81 -3.39
N LEU A 83 -7.74 16.67 -4.65
CA LEU A 83 -7.26 15.41 -5.22
C LEU A 83 -6.03 14.89 -4.46
N LEU A 84 -5.01 15.74 -4.24
CA LEU A 84 -3.80 15.35 -3.51
C LEU A 84 -4.08 15.11 -2.02
N GLY A 85 -4.99 15.88 -1.41
CA GLY A 85 -5.41 15.68 -0.02
C GLY A 85 -6.09 14.34 0.20
N ILE A 86 -7.03 13.96 -0.66
CA ILE A 86 -7.69 12.64 -0.58
C ILE A 86 -6.72 11.52 -0.91
N ALA A 87 -5.82 11.69 -1.88
CA ALA A 87 -4.78 10.71 -2.17
C ALA A 87 -3.88 10.45 -0.95
N LEU A 88 -3.46 11.51 -0.25
CA LEU A 88 -2.69 11.38 0.98
C LEU A 88 -3.47 10.64 2.07
N LEU A 89 -4.76 10.94 2.25
CA LEU A 89 -5.61 10.21 3.19
C LEU A 89 -5.72 8.72 2.85
N CYS A 90 -5.82 8.36 1.56
CA CYS A 90 -5.81 6.95 1.13
C CYS A 90 -4.50 6.25 1.54
N HIS A 91 -3.34 6.89 1.35
CA HIS A 91 -2.06 6.31 1.75
C HIS A 91 -1.95 6.15 3.28
N ILE A 92 -2.37 7.16 4.04
CA ILE A 92 -2.39 7.09 5.51
C ILE A 92 -3.33 5.97 6.00
N THR A 93 -4.54 5.87 5.43
CA THR A 93 -5.50 4.82 5.77
C THR A 93 -4.93 3.43 5.49
N SER A 94 -4.22 3.26 4.37
CA SER A 94 -3.53 2.01 4.03
C SER A 94 -2.52 1.60 5.11
N ASP A 95 -1.78 2.55 5.68
CA ASP A 95 -0.79 2.25 6.72
C ASP A 95 -1.44 2.04 8.09
N ILE A 96 -2.52 2.77 8.41
CA ILE A 96 -3.32 2.47 9.60
C ILE A 96 -3.81 1.02 9.55
N LEU A 97 -4.32 0.55 8.41
CA LEU A 97 -4.72 -0.85 8.24
C LEU A 97 -3.52 -1.81 8.42
N ALA A 98 -2.31 -1.42 7.96
CA ALA A 98 -1.13 -2.24 8.17
C ALA A 98 -0.87 -2.48 9.67
N PHE A 99 -0.89 -1.44 10.49
CA PHE A 99 -0.60 -1.52 11.92
C PHE A 99 -1.74 -2.14 12.72
N THR A 100 -3.00 -1.82 12.41
CA THR A 100 -4.14 -2.24 13.24
C THR A 100 -4.70 -3.59 12.84
N TYR A 101 -4.52 -4.02 11.59
CA TYR A 101 -5.12 -5.24 11.08
C TYR A 101 -4.09 -6.28 10.64
N PHE A 102 -3.11 -5.90 9.80
CA PHE A 102 -2.20 -6.87 9.18
C PHE A 102 -1.10 -7.36 10.12
N HIS A 103 -0.43 -6.47 10.87
CA HIS A 103 0.65 -6.88 11.78
C HIS A 103 0.15 -7.87 12.83
N PRO A 104 -0.93 -7.61 13.59
CA PRO A 104 -1.41 -8.57 14.58
C PRO A 104 -1.74 -9.95 14.00
N ARG A 105 -2.32 -10.01 12.81
CA ARG A 105 -2.65 -11.28 12.16
C ARG A 105 -1.42 -12.03 11.66
N THR A 106 -0.46 -11.31 11.12
CA THR A 106 0.83 -11.89 10.70
C THR A 106 1.58 -12.43 11.91
N ASP A 107 1.58 -11.71 13.02
CA ASP A 107 2.21 -12.14 14.26
C ASP A 107 1.53 -13.40 14.83
N MET A 108 0.20 -13.46 14.77
CA MET A 108 -0.56 -14.65 15.17
C MET A 108 -0.24 -15.85 14.27
N MET A 109 -0.19 -15.67 12.93
CA MET A 109 0.16 -16.76 12.01
C MET A 109 1.59 -17.28 12.23
N ASN A 110 2.51 -16.42 12.66
CA ASN A 110 3.92 -16.73 12.90
C ASN A 110 4.25 -17.00 14.36
N SER A 111 3.23 -17.12 15.24
CA SER A 111 3.43 -17.35 16.67
C SER A 111 4.14 -18.67 16.97
N ASP A 112 4.59 -18.83 18.20
CA ASP A 112 5.22 -20.06 18.69
C ASP A 112 4.52 -20.48 19.99
N PRO A 113 3.81 -21.63 20.02
CA PRO A 113 3.61 -22.60 18.93
C PRO A 113 2.74 -22.03 17.79
N ILE A 114 2.94 -22.60 16.58
CA ILE A 114 2.15 -22.27 15.41
C ILE A 114 0.69 -22.72 15.64
N PRO A 115 -0.31 -21.88 15.29
CA PRO A 115 -1.73 -22.22 15.43
C PRO A 115 -2.13 -23.46 14.63
N ASP A 116 -3.25 -24.05 14.99
CA ASP A 116 -3.83 -25.17 14.24
C ASP A 116 -4.22 -24.77 12.81
N SER A 117 -4.34 -25.78 11.93
CA SER A 117 -4.58 -25.57 10.49
C SER A 117 -5.88 -24.81 10.19
N GLU A 118 -6.93 -24.95 11.01
CA GLU A 118 -8.19 -24.27 10.81
C GLU A 118 -8.06 -22.77 11.11
N THR A 119 -7.43 -22.47 12.23
CA THR A 119 -7.10 -21.07 12.62
C THR A 119 -6.20 -20.40 11.58
N LEU A 120 -5.17 -21.09 11.09
CA LEU A 120 -4.28 -20.57 10.04
C LEU A 120 -5.03 -20.28 8.74
N LYS A 121 -5.91 -21.17 8.28
CA LYS A 121 -6.73 -20.96 7.07
C LYS A 121 -7.62 -19.74 7.21
N ARG A 122 -8.26 -19.58 8.36
CA ARG A 122 -9.10 -18.42 8.63
C ARG A 122 -8.29 -17.13 8.61
N LEU A 123 -7.16 -17.09 9.34
CA LEU A 123 -6.30 -15.88 9.42
C LEU A 123 -5.75 -15.51 8.05
N SER A 124 -5.30 -16.50 7.23
CA SER A 124 -4.79 -16.26 5.88
C SER A 124 -5.88 -15.73 4.95
N SER A 125 -7.08 -16.32 4.97
CA SER A 125 -8.22 -15.85 4.18
C SER A 125 -8.62 -14.43 4.55
N GLU A 126 -8.77 -14.12 5.84
CA GLU A 126 -9.09 -12.78 6.33
C GLU A 126 -8.02 -11.77 5.92
N TRP A 127 -6.74 -12.14 6.04
CA TRP A 127 -5.61 -11.31 5.63
C TRP A 127 -5.69 -10.99 4.13
N ASN A 128 -5.91 -12.00 3.29
CA ASN A 128 -5.93 -11.86 1.84
C ASN A 128 -7.12 -10.99 1.36
N VAL A 129 -8.32 -11.22 1.91
CA VAL A 129 -9.51 -10.38 1.60
C VAL A 129 -9.25 -8.92 1.95
N MET A 130 -8.71 -8.65 3.15
CA MET A 130 -8.44 -7.28 3.58
C MET A 130 -7.30 -6.65 2.77
N ASN A 131 -6.33 -7.45 2.31
CA ASN A 131 -5.26 -6.93 1.45
C ASN A 131 -5.79 -6.45 0.08
N TRP A 132 -6.84 -7.08 -0.46
CA TRP A 132 -7.56 -6.57 -1.62
C TRP A 132 -8.28 -5.25 -1.32
N VAL A 133 -8.92 -5.12 -0.15
CA VAL A 133 -9.52 -3.84 0.28
C VAL A 133 -8.44 -2.74 0.35
N ARG A 134 -7.28 -3.05 0.94
CA ARG A 134 -6.12 -2.14 0.97
C ARG A 134 -5.65 -1.77 -0.44
N SER A 135 -5.60 -2.73 -1.37
CA SER A 135 -5.25 -2.48 -2.77
C SER A 135 -6.22 -1.51 -3.44
N CYS A 136 -7.53 -1.63 -3.20
CA CYS A 136 -8.53 -0.70 -3.72
C CYS A 136 -8.33 0.73 -3.16
N ILE A 137 -8.04 0.87 -1.87
CA ILE A 137 -7.76 2.17 -1.26
C ILE A 137 -6.51 2.82 -1.89
N LEU A 138 -5.44 2.05 -2.05
CA LEU A 138 -4.21 2.52 -2.71
C LEU A 138 -4.45 2.89 -4.17
N LEU A 139 -5.23 2.10 -4.91
CA LEU A 139 -5.59 2.38 -6.29
C LEU A 139 -6.33 3.73 -6.43
N ILE A 140 -7.31 3.98 -5.55
CA ILE A 140 -8.01 5.28 -5.50
C ILE A 140 -6.99 6.40 -5.28
N GLY A 141 -6.07 6.28 -4.33
CA GLY A 141 -5.02 7.26 -4.07
C GLY A 141 -4.14 7.54 -5.28
N VAL A 142 -3.73 6.49 -6.00
CA VAL A 142 -2.92 6.59 -7.24
C VAL A 142 -3.72 7.29 -8.35
N ILE A 143 -4.97 6.90 -8.58
CA ILE A 143 -5.84 7.53 -9.60
C ILE A 143 -6.01 9.03 -9.31
N LEU A 144 -6.29 9.40 -8.07
CA LEU A 144 -6.46 10.81 -7.67
C LEU A 144 -5.16 11.61 -7.88
N SER A 145 -4.00 11.01 -7.63
CA SER A 145 -2.70 11.62 -7.89
C SER A 145 -2.47 11.83 -9.40
N PHE A 146 -2.84 10.87 -10.26
CA PHE A 146 -2.81 11.03 -11.72
C PHE A 146 -3.75 12.14 -12.20
N LEU A 147 -4.97 12.21 -11.68
CA LEU A 147 -5.92 13.27 -12.02
C LEU A 147 -5.41 14.67 -11.60
N ALA A 148 -4.64 14.74 -10.50
CA ALA A 148 -3.98 15.99 -10.10
C ALA A 148 -2.87 16.38 -11.09
N VAL A 149 -2.07 15.41 -11.58
CA VAL A 149 -1.09 15.62 -12.65
C VAL A 149 -1.78 16.17 -13.89
N ASP A 150 -2.79 15.47 -14.41
CA ASP A 150 -3.54 15.89 -15.60
C ASP A 150 -4.05 17.33 -15.47
N LYS A 151 -4.70 17.65 -14.35
CA LYS A 151 -5.24 19.00 -14.10
C LYS A 151 -4.17 20.09 -14.12
N ILE A 152 -2.98 19.81 -13.58
CA ILE A 152 -1.87 20.76 -13.56
C ILE A 152 -1.31 20.99 -14.97
N TYR A 153 -1.25 19.92 -15.80
CA TYR A 153 -0.74 20.05 -17.16
C TYR A 153 -1.75 20.75 -18.08
N THR A 154 -3.04 20.41 -18.00
CA THR A 154 -4.10 20.98 -18.82
C THR A 154 -4.30 22.48 -18.52
N SER A 155 -4.25 22.90 -17.25
CA SER A 155 -4.37 24.33 -16.88
C SER A 155 -3.25 25.22 -17.42
N LYS A 156 -2.08 24.66 -17.76
CA LYS A 156 -0.96 25.42 -18.34
C LYS A 156 -1.03 25.58 -19.86
N ASN A 157 -1.81 24.76 -20.52
CA ASN A 157 -1.97 24.83 -21.99
C ASN A 157 -3.12 25.74 -22.43
N LEU A 158 -3.81 26.39 -21.45
CA LEU A 158 -4.92 27.32 -21.69
C LEU A 158 -4.51 28.81 -21.52
N VAL A 159 -3.21 29.08 -21.32
CA VAL A 159 -2.57 30.40 -21.22
C VAL A 159 -1.49 30.50 -22.27
#